data_0dda8f917ab4bad7337a469d9a2c9b05
#
_entry.id   0dda8f917ab4bad7337a469d9a2c9b05
#
_cell.length_a   1.000
_cell.length_b   1.000
_cell.length_c   1.000
_cell.angle_alpha   90.00
_cell.angle_beta   90.00
_cell.angle_gamma   90.00
#
_symmetry.space_group_name_H-M   'P 1'
#
loop_
_entity.id
_entity.type
_entity.pdbx_description
1 polymer ?
#
loop_
_entity_poly.entity_id
_entity_poly.type
_entity_poly.pdbx_seq_one_letter_code
_entity_poly.pdbx_strand_id
1 'polypeptide(L)'
;MWNDEIIRKATADERLTVSHMALLFAIITLCRRENGYKSIQTSRKILMAKSHIGSLPTYHKCLKELVSLKYVNYFPSYNPKLGSRIQIRE
;
A
#
# COMPACT_ATOMS: atom_id res chain seq x y z
N MET A 1 -9.09 1.31 -16.06
CA MET A 1 -7.71 1.32 -15.56
C MET A 1 -7.60 0.41 -14.35
N TRP A 2 -6.42 -0.15 -14.13
CA TRP A 2 -6.21 -1.12 -13.06
C TRP A 2 -6.57 -0.59 -11.66
N ASN A 3 -6.33 0.72 -11.42
CA ASN A 3 -6.61 1.31 -10.11
C ASN A 3 -8.10 1.40 -9.82
N ASP A 4 -8.95 1.48 -10.84
CA ASP A 4 -10.41 1.53 -10.63
C ASP A 4 -10.92 0.19 -10.11
N GLU A 5 -10.40 -0.91 -10.63
CA GLU A 5 -10.80 -2.24 -10.20
C GLU A 5 -10.42 -2.52 -8.77
N ILE A 6 -9.18 -2.17 -8.38
CA ILE A 6 -8.73 -2.42 -7.02
C ILE A 6 -9.47 -1.54 -6.01
N ILE A 7 -9.78 -0.30 -6.38
CA ILE A 7 -10.56 0.59 -5.52
C ILE A 7 -11.96 0.03 -5.32
N ARG A 8 -12.61 -0.43 -6.40
CA ARG A 8 -13.94 -1.01 -6.31
C ARG A 8 -13.96 -2.26 -5.44
N LYS A 9 -12.98 -3.14 -5.62
CA LYS A 9 -12.83 -4.35 -4.82
C LYS A 9 -12.65 -4.00 -3.34
N ALA A 10 -11.78 -3.05 -3.05
CA ALA A 10 -11.47 -2.67 -1.68
C ALA A 10 -12.65 -2.01 -0.98
N THR A 11 -13.39 -1.15 -1.67
CA THR A 11 -14.54 -0.47 -1.08
C THR A 11 -15.68 -1.44 -0.75
N ALA A 12 -15.75 -2.55 -1.47
CA ALA A 12 -16.76 -3.59 -1.23
C ALA A 12 -16.30 -4.62 -0.18
N ASP A 13 -15.05 -4.59 0.24
CA ASP A 13 -14.48 -5.60 1.14
C ASP A 13 -14.68 -5.20 2.59
N GLU A 14 -15.59 -5.89 3.27
CA GLU A 14 -15.93 -5.59 4.67
C GLU A 14 -14.80 -5.89 5.65
N ARG A 15 -13.78 -6.63 5.23
CA ARG A 15 -12.62 -6.95 6.08
C ARG A 15 -11.68 -5.76 6.24
N LEU A 16 -11.75 -4.78 5.34
CA LEU A 16 -10.85 -3.62 5.35
C LEU A 16 -11.40 -2.53 6.26
N THR A 17 -10.53 -1.98 7.09
CA THR A 17 -10.83 -0.83 7.93
C THR A 17 -10.44 0.47 7.23
N VAL A 18 -10.76 1.60 7.85
CA VAL A 18 -10.35 2.92 7.37
C VAL A 18 -8.82 2.98 7.20
N SER A 19 -8.07 2.41 8.15
CA SER A 19 -6.60 2.41 8.06
C SER A 19 -6.10 1.59 6.86
N HIS A 20 -6.72 0.46 6.59
CA HIS A 20 -6.40 -0.32 5.38
C HIS A 20 -6.63 0.49 4.12
N MET A 21 -7.78 1.16 4.05
CA MET A 21 -8.14 1.97 2.88
C MET A 21 -7.16 3.12 2.69
N ALA A 22 -6.80 3.80 3.79
CA ALA A 22 -5.85 4.91 3.74
C ALA A 22 -4.49 4.46 3.22
N LEU A 23 -3.99 3.33 3.71
CA LEU A 23 -2.70 2.79 3.26
C LEU A 23 -2.76 2.37 1.79
N LEU A 24 -3.83 1.69 1.40
CA LEU A 24 -4.00 1.26 0.01
C LEU A 24 -4.07 2.45 -0.94
N PHE A 25 -4.81 3.50 -0.60
CA PHE A 25 -4.88 4.70 -1.41
C PHE A 25 -3.53 5.40 -1.52
N ALA A 26 -2.75 5.42 -0.44
CA ALA A 26 -1.41 5.99 -0.47
C ALA A 26 -0.53 5.23 -1.47
N ILE A 27 -0.58 3.92 -1.45
CA ILE A 27 0.18 3.07 -2.38
C ILE A 27 -0.25 3.33 -3.82
N ILE A 28 -1.56 3.34 -4.07
CA ILE A 28 -2.11 3.57 -5.41
C ILE A 28 -1.68 4.94 -5.95
N THR A 29 -1.77 5.96 -5.11
CA THR A 29 -1.41 7.33 -5.49
C THR A 29 0.07 7.43 -5.87
N LEU A 30 0.94 6.80 -5.08
CA LEU A 30 2.37 6.80 -5.37
C LEU A 30 2.68 6.06 -6.66
N CYS A 31 2.03 4.93 -6.90
CA CYS A 31 2.22 4.19 -8.15
C CYS A 31 1.85 5.04 -9.36
N ARG A 32 0.75 5.77 -9.28
CA ARG A 32 0.29 6.62 -10.37
C ARG A 32 1.24 7.79 -10.62
N ARG A 33 1.75 8.42 -9.55
CA ARG A 33 2.64 9.57 -9.68
C ARG A 33 4.00 9.21 -10.26
N GLU A 34 4.55 8.07 -9.83
CA GLU A 34 5.91 7.71 -10.20
C GLU A 34 6.03 7.34 -11.68
N ASN A 35 5.18 6.43 -12.15
CA ASN A 35 5.36 5.89 -13.50
C ASN A 35 4.11 5.25 -14.10
N GLY A 36 2.99 5.26 -13.37
CA GLY A 36 1.77 4.59 -13.80
C GLY A 36 1.81 3.07 -13.70
N TYR A 37 2.91 2.49 -13.26
CA TYR A 37 3.02 1.05 -13.05
C TYR A 37 2.39 0.65 -11.72
N LYS A 38 2.12 -0.65 -11.55
CA LYS A 38 1.52 -1.19 -10.33
C LYS A 38 2.54 -1.44 -9.23
N SER A 39 3.74 -0.93 -9.36
CA SER A 39 4.85 -1.20 -8.46
C SER A 39 5.61 0.08 -8.17
N ILE A 40 5.97 0.26 -6.89
CA ILE A 40 6.78 1.40 -6.45
C ILE A 40 7.84 0.93 -5.49
N GLN A 41 8.90 1.73 -5.41
CA GLN A 41 9.91 1.61 -4.38
C GLN A 41 9.72 2.79 -3.42
N THR A 42 9.48 2.51 -2.14
CA THR A 42 9.14 3.53 -1.17
C THR A 42 9.56 3.11 0.23
N SER A 43 9.46 4.03 1.18
CA SER A 43 9.82 3.77 2.56
C SER A 43 8.58 3.79 3.47
N ARG A 44 8.73 3.16 4.64
CA ARG A 44 7.73 3.22 5.69
C ARG A 44 7.38 4.67 6.06
N LYS A 45 8.38 5.53 6.14
CA LYS A 45 8.19 6.93 6.50
C LYS A 45 7.28 7.64 5.50
N ILE A 46 7.51 7.42 4.21
CA ILE A 46 6.69 8.03 3.15
C ILE A 46 5.27 7.49 3.21
N LEU A 47 5.12 6.18 3.33
CA LEU A 47 3.79 5.57 3.35
C LEU A 47 2.98 5.96 4.59
N MET A 48 3.62 6.04 5.74
CA MET A 48 2.93 6.49 6.95
C MET A 48 2.46 7.94 6.82
N ALA A 49 3.31 8.80 6.25
CA ALA A 49 2.95 10.19 6.03
C ALA A 49 1.78 10.32 5.04
N LYS A 50 1.83 9.61 3.92
CA LYS A 50 0.79 9.70 2.90
C LYS A 50 -0.54 9.07 3.33
N SER A 51 -0.49 8.04 4.14
CA SER A 51 -1.70 7.38 4.64
C SER A 51 -2.25 8.01 5.90
N HIS A 52 -1.52 8.95 6.50
CA HIS A 52 -1.88 9.58 7.77
C HIS A 52 -1.95 8.58 8.94
N ILE A 53 -1.23 7.47 8.83
CA ILE A 53 -1.12 6.49 9.90
C ILE A 53 0.08 6.88 10.77
N GLY A 54 -0.20 7.36 11.99
CA GLY A 54 0.85 7.83 12.88
C GLY A 54 1.42 6.75 13.79
N SER A 55 0.78 5.59 13.88
CA SER A 55 1.20 4.51 14.74
C SER A 55 1.93 3.44 13.95
N LEU A 56 3.16 3.12 14.34
CA LEU A 56 3.95 2.08 13.69
C LEU A 56 3.31 0.70 13.78
N PRO A 57 2.78 0.27 14.95
CA PRO A 57 2.07 -1.00 15.01
C PRO A 57 0.87 -1.08 14.07
N THR A 58 0.10 0.00 13.96
CA THR A 58 -1.04 0.05 13.05
C THR A 58 -0.59 -0.06 11.59
N TYR A 59 0.48 0.64 11.23
CA TYR A 59 1.04 0.57 9.89
C TYR A 59 1.45 -0.86 9.53
N HIS A 60 2.22 -1.51 10.39
CA HIS A 60 2.68 -2.88 10.13
C HIS A 60 1.52 -3.86 10.04
N LYS A 61 0.54 -3.73 10.92
CA LYS A 61 -0.64 -4.58 10.90
C LYS A 61 -1.41 -4.43 9.59
N CYS A 62 -1.66 -3.18 9.18
CA CYS A 62 -2.41 -2.92 7.95
C CYS A 62 -1.68 -3.40 6.71
N LEU A 63 -0.37 -3.16 6.62
CA LEU A 63 0.41 -3.62 5.49
C LEU A 63 0.42 -5.15 5.40
N LYS A 64 0.64 -5.81 6.53
CA LYS A 64 0.65 -7.26 6.60
C LYS A 64 -0.69 -7.85 6.20
N GLU A 65 -1.79 -7.23 6.64
CA GLU A 65 -3.12 -7.69 6.28
C GLU A 65 -3.46 -7.45 4.81
N LEU A 66 -3.02 -6.33 4.23
CA LEU A 66 -3.19 -6.09 2.80
C LEU A 66 -2.44 -7.11 1.96
N VAL A 67 -1.26 -7.54 2.42
CA VAL A 67 -0.51 -8.62 1.76
C VAL A 67 -1.27 -9.94 1.90
N SER A 68 -1.73 -10.25 3.10
CA SER A 68 -2.46 -11.49 3.40
C SER A 68 -3.77 -11.58 2.60
N LEU A 69 -4.46 -10.47 2.44
CA LEU A 69 -5.73 -10.41 1.69
C LEU A 69 -5.51 -10.25 0.18
N LYS A 70 -4.26 -10.30 -0.26
CA LYS A 70 -3.87 -10.31 -1.68
C LYS A 70 -4.16 -9.00 -2.43
N TYR A 71 -4.11 -7.87 -1.74
CA TYR A 71 -4.19 -6.57 -2.38
C TYR A 71 -2.84 -6.09 -2.89
N VAL A 72 -1.77 -6.39 -2.16
CA VAL A 72 -0.43 -5.97 -2.53
C VAL A 72 0.57 -7.08 -2.25
N ASN A 73 1.72 -7.03 -2.93
CA ASN A 73 2.91 -7.81 -2.60
C ASN A 73 3.93 -6.86 -1.99
N TYR A 74 4.67 -7.34 -1.00
CA TYR A 74 5.68 -6.55 -0.31
C TYR A 74 7.03 -7.26 -0.42
N PHE A 75 8.02 -6.52 -0.93
CA PHE A 75 9.38 -7.04 -1.10
C PHE A 75 10.32 -6.15 -0.28
N PRO A 76 10.70 -6.59 0.94
CA PRO A 76 11.59 -5.79 1.78
C PRO A 76 12.98 -5.68 1.17
N SER A 77 13.61 -4.52 1.35
CA SER A 77 14.98 -4.30 0.93
C SER A 77 15.88 -4.24 2.16
N TYR A 78 17.05 -4.86 2.05
CA TYR A 78 18.05 -4.80 3.11
C TYR A 78 18.92 -3.53 2.99
N ASN A 79 18.77 -2.78 1.91
CA ASN A 79 19.48 -1.52 1.75
C ASN A 79 18.54 -0.38 2.17
N PRO A 80 18.82 0.31 3.30
CA PRO A 80 17.93 1.36 3.80
C PRO A 80 17.79 2.56 2.86
N LYS A 81 18.73 2.75 1.94
CA LYS A 81 18.65 3.84 0.97
C LYS A 81 17.68 3.56 -0.17
N LEU A 82 17.41 2.29 -0.46
CA LEU A 82 16.52 1.91 -1.56
C LEU A 82 15.06 1.81 -1.15
N GLY A 83 14.79 1.62 0.15
CA GLY A 83 13.44 1.36 0.62
C GLY A 83 12.96 -0.01 0.21
N SER A 84 11.67 -0.24 0.35
CA SER A 84 11.03 -1.51 0.00
C SER A 84 10.22 -1.35 -1.27
N ARG A 85 9.99 -2.45 -1.96
CA ARG A 85 9.15 -2.46 -3.15
C ARG A 85 7.76 -2.98 -2.78
N ILE A 86 6.74 -2.28 -3.25
CA ILE A 86 5.35 -2.69 -3.08
C ILE A 86 4.71 -2.76 -4.45
N GLN A 87 4.02 -3.87 -4.70
CA GLN A 87 3.36 -4.12 -5.98
C GLN A 87 1.87 -4.32 -5.74
N ILE A 88 1.05 -3.61 -6.51
CA ILE A 88 -0.40 -3.79 -6.47
C ILE A 88 -0.76 -5.11 -7.15
N ARG A 89 -1.63 -5.89 -6.54
CA ARG A 89 -2.17 -7.12 -7.12
C ARG A 89 -3.58 -6.87 -7.63
N GLU A 90 -3.87 -7.46 -8.76
CA GLU A 90 -5.23 -7.44 -9.31
C GLU A 90 -6.03 -8.64 -8.88
#